data_d45bdbe2e29ae6a37da8a46fec14b164
#
_entry.id   d45bdbe2e29ae6a37da8a46fec14b164
#
_cell.length_a   1.000
_cell.length_b   1.000
_cell.length_c   1.000
_cell.angle_alpha   90.00
_cell.angle_beta   90.00
_cell.angle_gamma   90.00
#
_symmetry.space_group_name_H-M   'P 1'
#
loop_
_entity.id
_entity.type
_entity.pdbx_description
1 polymer ?
#
loop_
_entity_poly.entity_id
_entity_poly.type
_entity_poly.pdbx_seq_one_letter_code
_entity_poly.pdbx_strand_id
1 'polypeptide(L)'
;MFKKSFVSIISIIVLLTTVGCTNKNKETITTNVENKDLAQKWNQSPLFKSGNYTMIGEEGRLGFIYDDSEVVRFYPNKTQKYMWHFWGEDHEFNGKLKVVALHENDEEEITVVEGGLGGDNNAADRHAPSNMSLPKSGMWKLDAYIGDKLFGSVYVKVHKK
;
A
#
# COMPACT_ATOMS: atom_id res chain seq x y z
N MET A 1 67.51 -18.77 -7.31
CA MET A 1 68.37 -18.47 -8.49
C MET A 1 67.69 -17.38 -9.30
N PHE A 2 68.39 -16.25 -9.42
CA PHE A 2 68.25 -15.13 -10.39
C PHE A 2 66.90 -14.36 -10.42
N LYS A 3 66.87 -13.21 -9.94
CA LYS A 3 67.48 -11.87 -10.23
C LYS A 3 66.66 -11.03 -11.17
N LYS A 4 66.38 -9.84 -10.69
CA LYS A 4 66.55 -8.52 -11.31
C LYS A 4 65.38 -8.05 -12.20
N SER A 5 65.02 -6.82 -12.26
CA SER A 5 65.49 -5.53 -11.74
C SER A 5 64.87 -4.43 -12.60
N PHE A 6 64.56 -3.29 -12.01
CA PHE A 6 64.59 -1.92 -12.57
C PHE A 6 63.61 -1.62 -13.74
N VAL A 7 63.01 -0.49 -13.87
CA VAL A 7 63.50 0.88 -13.81
C VAL A 7 62.36 1.88 -13.65
N SER A 8 62.55 2.78 -12.78
CA SER A 8 61.93 4.08 -12.57
C SER A 8 62.15 4.97 -13.79
N ILE A 9 61.17 5.73 -14.21
CA ILE A 9 61.36 7.01 -14.91
C ILE A 9 60.35 8.05 -14.40
N ILE A 10 60.96 9.05 -13.80
CA ILE A 10 60.44 10.38 -13.39
C ILE A 10 60.43 11.26 -14.64
N SER A 11 59.44 12.09 -14.82
CA SER A 11 59.53 13.44 -15.42
C SER A 11 58.22 14.17 -15.30
N ILE A 12 58.12 15.14 -14.45
CA ILE A 12 58.39 16.58 -14.56
C ILE A 12 57.26 17.33 -15.28
N ILE A 13 56.46 17.99 -14.49
CA ILE A 13 56.05 19.41 -14.39
C ILE A 13 55.80 20.13 -15.71
N VAL A 14 54.59 20.68 -15.88
CA VAL A 14 54.41 22.08 -16.31
C VAL A 14 53.17 22.67 -15.59
N LEU A 15 53.44 23.63 -14.73
CA LEU A 15 52.46 24.62 -14.25
C LEU A 15 52.11 25.55 -15.43
N LEU A 16 50.83 25.76 -15.62
CA LEU A 16 50.34 26.99 -16.23
C LEU A 16 49.16 27.53 -15.44
N THR A 17 49.48 28.54 -14.65
CA THR A 17 48.51 29.42 -13.98
C THR A 17 47.87 30.33 -15.01
N THR A 18 46.55 30.31 -15.12
CA THR A 18 45.81 31.47 -15.63
C THR A 18 44.79 31.88 -14.59
N VAL A 19 45.06 33.00 -13.98
CA VAL A 19 44.15 33.81 -13.20
C VAL A 19 43.13 34.43 -14.14
N GLY A 20 41.87 34.11 -13.93
CA GLY A 20 40.75 34.79 -14.57
C GLY A 20 39.66 35.02 -13.52
N CYS A 21 39.63 36.22 -12.99
CA CYS A 21 38.54 36.70 -12.11
C CYS A 21 37.27 36.97 -12.92
N THR A 22 36.17 36.81 -12.20
CA THR A 22 34.84 37.43 -12.27
C THR A 22 33.77 36.58 -12.90
N ASN A 23 32.85 36.04 -12.12
CA ASN A 23 31.60 36.67 -11.72
C ASN A 23 30.83 35.78 -10.72
N LYS A 24 30.40 36.41 -9.65
CA LYS A 24 29.40 35.89 -8.75
C LYS A 24 28.10 35.60 -9.51
N ASN A 25 27.76 34.35 -9.70
CA ASN A 25 26.38 33.91 -9.65
C ASN A 25 26.37 32.65 -8.80
N LYS A 26 25.96 32.85 -7.57
CA LYS A 26 25.62 31.82 -6.62
C LYS A 26 24.32 31.17 -7.12
N GLU A 27 24.45 30.30 -8.11
CA GLU A 27 23.38 29.35 -8.36
C GLU A 27 23.33 28.40 -7.19
N THR A 28 22.47 28.74 -6.27
CA THR A 28 21.90 27.79 -5.32
C THR A 28 21.23 26.73 -6.18
N ILE A 29 21.92 25.60 -6.38
CA ILE A 29 21.26 24.39 -6.84
C ILE A 29 20.35 23.99 -5.68
N THR A 30 19.17 24.58 -5.67
CA THR A 30 18.04 24.02 -4.96
C THR A 30 17.72 22.75 -5.73
N THR A 31 18.26 21.63 -5.26
CA THR A 31 17.67 20.33 -5.57
C THR A 31 16.26 20.41 -5.03
N ASN A 32 15.35 20.85 -5.88
CA ASN A 32 13.95 20.53 -5.73
C ASN A 32 13.88 19.00 -5.83
N VAL A 33 14.06 18.35 -4.68
CA VAL A 33 13.43 17.07 -4.44
C VAL A 33 11.94 17.44 -4.53
N GLU A 34 11.38 17.28 -5.72
CA GLU A 34 9.95 17.13 -5.84
C GLU A 34 9.58 15.95 -4.94
N ASN A 35 9.25 16.28 -3.69
CA ASN A 35 8.31 15.50 -2.93
C ASN A 35 7.03 15.54 -3.75
N LYS A 36 6.98 14.66 -4.75
CA LYS A 36 5.75 14.21 -5.30
C LYS A 36 5.14 13.36 -4.20
N ASP A 37 4.56 14.06 -3.20
CA ASP A 37 3.51 13.50 -2.38
C ASP A 37 2.52 12.93 -3.38
N LEU A 38 2.62 11.62 -3.61
CA LEU A 38 1.57 10.85 -4.23
C LEU A 38 0.43 10.93 -3.21
N ALA A 39 -0.31 12.05 -3.29
CA ALA A 39 -1.51 12.24 -2.50
C ALA A 39 -2.32 10.97 -2.67
N GLN A 40 -2.37 10.18 -1.60
CA GLN A 40 -3.08 8.91 -1.60
C GLN A 40 -4.50 9.20 -2.07
N LYS A 41 -4.89 8.59 -3.20
CA LYS A 41 -6.17 8.88 -3.81
C LYS A 41 -7.25 8.16 -3.01
N TRP A 42 -7.93 8.88 -2.14
CA TRP A 42 -9.04 8.40 -1.29
C TRP A 42 -10.34 8.21 -2.09
N ASN A 43 -10.30 7.29 -3.07
CA ASN A 43 -11.49 6.91 -3.83
C ASN A 43 -11.99 5.55 -3.37
N GLN A 44 -13.30 5.43 -3.23
CA GLN A 44 -13.92 4.14 -2.95
C GLN A 44 -13.50 3.10 -4.01
N SER A 45 -13.17 1.88 -3.55
CA SER A 45 -12.85 0.77 -4.43
C SER A 45 -14.03 0.44 -5.36
N PRO A 46 -13.77 -0.06 -6.57
CA PRO A 46 -14.83 -0.43 -7.48
C PRO A 46 -15.70 -1.57 -6.94
N LEU A 47 -16.94 -1.60 -7.40
CA LEU A 47 -17.80 -2.75 -7.26
C LEU A 47 -17.57 -3.71 -8.43
N PHE A 48 -17.52 -5.01 -8.15
CA PHE A 48 -17.37 -6.06 -9.16
C PHE A 48 -18.30 -7.24 -8.86
N LYS A 49 -18.44 -8.16 -9.82
CA LYS A 49 -19.25 -9.38 -9.65
C LYS A 49 -18.34 -10.59 -9.49
N SER A 50 -18.65 -11.44 -8.48
CA SER A 50 -18.06 -12.77 -8.35
C SER A 50 -19.17 -13.75 -7.99
N GLY A 51 -19.39 -14.72 -8.87
CA GLY A 51 -20.57 -15.59 -8.76
C GLY A 51 -21.86 -14.76 -8.74
N ASN A 52 -22.69 -15.01 -7.74
CA ASN A 52 -23.97 -14.32 -7.56
C ASN A 52 -23.88 -13.05 -6.68
N TYR A 53 -22.68 -12.66 -6.26
CA TYR A 53 -22.49 -11.57 -5.32
C TYR A 53 -21.89 -10.32 -6.00
N THR A 54 -22.30 -9.15 -5.50
CA THR A 54 -21.58 -7.91 -5.72
C THR A 54 -20.60 -7.73 -4.58
N MET A 55 -19.36 -7.40 -4.91
CA MET A 55 -18.27 -7.18 -3.97
C MET A 55 -17.64 -5.80 -4.19
N ILE A 56 -17.03 -5.26 -3.15
CA ILE A 56 -16.18 -4.07 -3.22
C ILE A 56 -14.73 -4.50 -3.03
N GLY A 57 -13.82 -3.97 -3.86
CA GLY A 57 -12.39 -4.29 -3.77
C GLY A 57 -11.70 -4.27 -5.12
N GLU A 58 -10.73 -5.15 -5.29
CA GLU A 58 -9.97 -5.39 -6.51
C GLU A 58 -10.36 -6.75 -7.08
N GLU A 59 -10.98 -6.76 -8.26
CA GLU A 59 -11.42 -7.97 -8.95
C GLU A 59 -10.23 -8.91 -9.21
N GLY A 60 -10.40 -10.19 -8.84
CA GLY A 60 -9.35 -11.20 -8.98
C GLY A 60 -8.20 -11.07 -7.97
N ARG A 61 -8.34 -10.23 -6.94
CA ARG A 61 -7.36 -10.11 -5.87
C ARG A 61 -7.98 -10.18 -4.48
N LEU A 62 -8.77 -9.20 -4.08
CA LEU A 62 -9.47 -9.22 -2.79
C LEU A 62 -10.71 -8.34 -2.83
N GLY A 63 -11.68 -8.70 -2.02
CA GLY A 63 -12.87 -7.90 -1.78
C GLY A 63 -13.77 -8.54 -0.75
N PHE A 64 -14.86 -7.88 -0.44
CA PHE A 64 -15.90 -8.48 0.40
C PHE A 64 -17.29 -8.16 -0.14
N ILE A 65 -18.26 -9.02 0.22
CA ILE A 65 -19.65 -8.86 -0.24
C ILE A 65 -20.19 -7.51 0.21
N TYR A 66 -20.49 -6.68 -0.77
CA TYR A 66 -20.95 -5.30 -0.59
C TYR A 66 -21.53 -4.76 -1.90
N ASP A 67 -22.75 -4.28 -1.87
CA ASP A 67 -23.46 -3.77 -3.06
C ASP A 67 -23.84 -2.28 -2.97
N ASP A 68 -23.30 -1.60 -1.96
CA ASP A 68 -23.60 -0.20 -1.63
C ASP A 68 -25.09 0.09 -1.33
N SER A 69 -25.89 -0.94 -1.02
CA SER A 69 -27.24 -0.75 -0.52
C SER A 69 -27.21 -0.21 0.92
N GLU A 70 -28.28 0.48 1.32
CA GLU A 70 -28.40 1.06 2.66
C GLU A 70 -28.22 0.02 3.78
N VAL A 71 -28.60 -1.23 3.52
CA VAL A 71 -28.48 -2.33 4.49
C VAL A 71 -27.02 -2.67 4.80
N VAL A 72 -26.15 -2.70 3.78
CA VAL A 72 -24.74 -3.10 3.92
C VAL A 72 -23.78 -1.93 4.06
N ARG A 73 -24.22 -0.68 3.83
CA ARG A 73 -23.40 0.52 4.00
C ARG A 73 -22.83 0.63 5.40
N PHE A 74 -21.59 1.12 5.46
CA PHE A 74 -20.98 1.50 6.72
C PHE A 74 -21.59 2.81 7.24
N TYR A 75 -21.93 2.81 8.53
CA TYR A 75 -22.28 3.98 9.31
C TYR A 75 -21.44 4.01 10.58
N PRO A 76 -21.15 5.18 11.16
CA PRO A 76 -20.30 5.27 12.35
C PRO A 76 -20.78 4.36 13.47
N ASN A 77 -19.85 3.55 13.99
CA ASN A 77 -20.07 2.61 15.12
C ASN A 77 -21.13 1.52 14.86
N LYS A 78 -21.59 1.33 13.64
CA LYS A 78 -22.49 0.24 13.28
C LYS A 78 -21.69 -1.00 12.93
N THR A 79 -21.73 -2.00 13.79
CA THR A 79 -21.10 -3.30 13.51
C THR A 79 -21.97 -4.10 12.55
N GLN A 80 -21.36 -4.61 11.48
CA GLN A 80 -22.02 -5.44 10.48
C GLN A 80 -21.13 -6.63 10.08
N LYS A 81 -21.77 -7.68 9.57
CA LYS A 81 -21.08 -8.87 9.04
C LYS A 81 -20.70 -8.64 7.60
N TYR A 82 -19.44 -8.96 7.28
CA TYR A 82 -18.93 -8.98 5.91
C TYR A 82 -18.19 -10.29 5.66
N MET A 83 -18.20 -10.74 4.41
CA MET A 83 -17.48 -11.92 3.98
C MET A 83 -16.38 -11.50 3.02
N TRP A 84 -15.14 -11.57 3.47
CA TRP A 84 -13.95 -11.34 2.66
C TRP A 84 -13.69 -12.52 1.73
N HIS A 85 -13.17 -12.21 0.55
CA HIS A 85 -12.76 -13.15 -0.47
C HIS A 85 -11.38 -12.77 -0.99
N PHE A 86 -10.53 -13.77 -1.24
CA PHE A 86 -9.15 -13.60 -1.64
C PHE A 86 -8.85 -14.53 -2.80
N TRP A 87 -8.20 -14.01 -3.83
CA TRP A 87 -7.71 -14.75 -4.99
C TRP A 87 -6.20 -14.64 -5.05
N GLY A 88 -5.49 -15.76 -5.14
CA GLY A 88 -4.04 -15.81 -5.14
C GLY A 88 -3.50 -17.23 -5.10
N GLU A 89 -2.18 -17.32 -5.01
CA GLU A 89 -1.48 -18.59 -4.95
C GLU A 89 -1.47 -19.14 -3.50
N ASP A 90 -1.42 -20.47 -3.36
CA ASP A 90 -1.44 -21.12 -2.04
C ASP A 90 -0.38 -20.60 -1.06
N HIS A 91 0.80 -20.24 -1.58
CA HIS A 91 1.88 -19.72 -0.75
C HIS A 91 1.62 -18.32 -0.17
N GLU A 92 0.66 -17.58 -0.70
CA GLU A 92 0.25 -16.25 -0.21
C GLU A 92 -0.68 -16.36 1.00
N PHE A 93 -1.29 -17.52 1.23
CA PHE A 93 -2.28 -17.75 2.28
C PHE A 93 -1.69 -18.32 3.57
N ASN A 94 -0.38 -18.20 3.75
CA ASN A 94 0.30 -18.68 4.96
C ASN A 94 0.16 -17.68 6.11
N GLY A 95 -0.80 -17.92 7.00
CA GLY A 95 -1.02 -17.11 8.20
C GLY A 95 -2.48 -16.78 8.47
N LYS A 96 -2.68 -15.88 9.43
CA LYS A 96 -3.99 -15.35 9.77
C LYS A 96 -4.27 -14.07 9.02
N LEU A 97 -5.53 -13.82 8.75
CA LEU A 97 -6.01 -12.53 8.28
C LEU A 97 -5.96 -11.51 9.41
N LYS A 98 -5.37 -10.36 9.12
CA LYS A 98 -5.48 -9.13 9.91
C LYS A 98 -5.88 -8.00 8.98
N VAL A 99 -6.92 -7.24 9.32
CA VAL A 99 -7.26 -6.02 8.58
C VAL A 99 -7.08 -4.83 9.50
N VAL A 100 -6.27 -3.87 9.04
CA VAL A 100 -6.12 -2.57 9.68
C VAL A 100 -6.82 -1.51 8.86
N ALA A 101 -7.43 -0.56 9.53
CA ALA A 101 -8.18 0.52 8.92
C ALA A 101 -7.54 1.87 9.23
N LEU A 102 -7.31 2.68 8.21
CA LEU A 102 -6.83 4.06 8.31
C LEU A 102 -7.89 5.00 7.76
N HIS A 103 -8.22 6.06 8.49
CA HIS A 103 -9.13 7.10 8.03
C HIS A 103 -8.39 8.18 7.25
N GLU A 104 -9.03 8.79 6.26
CA GLU A 104 -8.45 9.82 5.38
C GLU A 104 -7.83 11.04 6.08
N ASN A 105 -8.23 11.31 7.32
CA ASN A 105 -7.75 12.45 8.12
C ASN A 105 -6.99 12.01 9.39
N ASP A 106 -6.55 10.76 9.47
CA ASP A 106 -5.82 10.24 10.62
C ASP A 106 -4.46 9.68 10.20
N GLU A 107 -3.56 9.61 11.16
CA GLU A 107 -2.27 8.93 11.03
C GLU A 107 -2.24 7.59 11.77
N GLU A 108 -3.24 7.33 12.62
CA GLU A 108 -3.32 6.13 13.44
C GLU A 108 -4.22 5.07 12.80
N GLU A 109 -3.68 3.87 12.68
CA GLU A 109 -4.39 2.69 12.20
C GLU A 109 -5.11 1.98 13.34
N ILE A 110 -6.28 1.43 13.04
CA ILE A 110 -7.03 0.58 13.96
C ILE A 110 -7.20 -0.83 13.39
N THR A 111 -7.04 -1.86 14.21
CA THR A 111 -7.34 -3.24 13.80
C THR A 111 -8.85 -3.47 13.83
N VAL A 112 -9.41 -3.89 12.70
CA VAL A 112 -10.87 -4.12 12.55
C VAL A 112 -11.24 -5.58 12.30
N VAL A 113 -10.29 -6.42 11.86
CA VAL A 113 -10.47 -7.86 11.69
C VAL A 113 -9.21 -8.58 12.12
N GLU A 114 -9.38 -9.67 12.88
CA GLU A 114 -8.38 -10.71 13.08
C GLU A 114 -9.07 -12.08 13.04
N GLY A 115 -8.52 -13.01 12.25
CA GLY A 115 -9.12 -14.34 12.14
C GLY A 115 -8.35 -15.31 11.26
N GLY A 116 -8.88 -16.51 11.14
CA GLY A 116 -8.38 -17.51 10.19
C GLY A 116 -8.98 -17.31 8.81
N LEU A 117 -8.33 -17.92 7.81
CA LEU A 117 -8.86 -18.07 6.47
C LEU A 117 -9.59 -19.42 6.36
N GLY A 118 -10.78 -19.41 5.76
CA GLY A 118 -11.48 -20.60 5.29
C GLY A 118 -10.97 -21.02 3.90
N GLY A 119 -11.40 -22.18 3.42
CA GLY A 119 -11.11 -22.68 2.07
C GLY A 119 -11.73 -21.82 0.96
N ASP A 120 -11.90 -22.42 -0.21
CA ASP A 120 -12.57 -21.80 -1.36
C ASP A 120 -14.03 -21.43 -1.06
N ASN A 121 -14.48 -20.32 -1.62
CA ASN A 121 -15.87 -19.87 -1.50
C ASN A 121 -16.17 -18.83 -2.59
N ASN A 122 -17.35 -18.93 -3.22
CA ASN A 122 -17.83 -17.97 -4.23
C ASN A 122 -16.80 -17.65 -5.32
N ALA A 123 -16.13 -18.68 -5.82
CA ALA A 123 -15.06 -18.60 -6.82
C ALA A 123 -13.76 -17.89 -6.35
N ALA A 124 -13.60 -17.67 -5.05
CA ALA A 124 -12.34 -17.24 -4.46
C ALA A 124 -11.58 -18.41 -3.85
N ASP A 125 -10.25 -18.33 -3.81
CA ASP A 125 -9.38 -19.39 -3.27
C ASP A 125 -9.46 -19.49 -1.75
N ARG A 126 -9.72 -18.35 -1.08
CA ARG A 126 -9.91 -18.28 0.38
C ARG A 126 -10.98 -17.26 0.74
N HIS A 127 -11.58 -17.43 1.91
CA HIS A 127 -12.56 -16.51 2.46
C HIS A 127 -12.36 -16.30 3.97
N ALA A 128 -12.94 -15.22 4.50
CA ALA A 128 -13.01 -14.99 5.94
C ALA A 128 -14.28 -14.23 6.34
N PRO A 129 -15.09 -14.74 7.26
CA PRO A 129 -16.17 -13.96 7.86
C PRO A 129 -15.58 -12.93 8.83
N SER A 130 -16.19 -11.76 8.88
CA SER A 130 -15.79 -10.68 9.79
C SER A 130 -16.98 -9.93 10.33
N ASN A 131 -16.80 -9.30 11.50
CA ASN A 131 -17.67 -8.26 12.01
C ASN A 131 -16.86 -6.98 12.04
N MET A 132 -17.21 -6.01 11.20
CA MET A 132 -16.48 -4.75 11.11
C MET A 132 -17.31 -3.57 11.58
N SER A 133 -16.66 -2.64 12.27
CA SER A 133 -17.21 -1.35 12.69
C SER A 133 -16.15 -0.28 12.50
N LEU A 134 -16.52 0.85 11.92
CA LEU A 134 -15.66 2.00 11.71
C LEU A 134 -16.22 3.20 12.50
N PRO A 135 -15.39 3.94 13.26
CA PRO A 135 -15.91 4.84 14.29
C PRO A 135 -16.46 6.15 13.76
N LYS A 136 -16.05 6.63 12.58
CA LYS A 136 -16.46 7.93 12.04
C LYS A 136 -16.72 7.90 10.54
N SER A 137 -17.54 8.84 10.06
CA SER A 137 -17.83 9.01 8.63
C SER A 137 -16.62 9.53 7.85
N GLY A 138 -16.56 9.25 6.55
CA GLY A 138 -15.47 9.63 5.66
C GLY A 138 -14.92 8.42 4.91
N MET A 139 -13.78 8.60 4.27
CA MET A 139 -13.10 7.54 3.56
C MET A 139 -12.17 6.78 4.48
N TRP A 140 -12.16 5.46 4.33
CA TRP A 140 -11.30 4.54 5.05
C TRP A 140 -10.57 3.62 4.09
N LYS A 141 -9.31 3.40 4.34
CA LYS A 141 -8.50 2.37 3.71
C LYS A 141 -8.46 1.16 4.63
N LEU A 142 -8.76 0.01 4.10
CA LEU A 142 -8.71 -1.28 4.78
C LEU A 142 -7.56 -2.08 4.20
N ASP A 143 -6.44 -2.17 4.89
CA ASP A 143 -5.27 -2.95 4.49
C ASP A 143 -5.39 -4.37 5.05
N ALA A 144 -5.55 -5.36 4.16
CA ALA A 144 -5.66 -6.77 4.51
C ALA A 144 -4.28 -7.43 4.45
N TYR A 145 -3.82 -7.94 5.58
CA TYR A 145 -2.60 -8.72 5.73
C TYR A 145 -2.93 -10.19 5.90
N ILE A 146 -2.15 -11.07 5.27
CA ILE A 146 -2.17 -12.51 5.53
C ILE A 146 -0.79 -12.88 6.08
N GLY A 147 -0.75 -13.32 7.33
CA GLY A 147 0.50 -13.32 8.09
C GLY A 147 1.05 -11.90 8.22
N ASP A 148 2.34 -11.73 7.89
CA ASP A 148 3.01 -10.41 7.97
C ASP A 148 3.05 -9.66 6.63
N LYS A 149 2.37 -10.16 5.60
CA LYS A 149 2.41 -9.58 4.25
C LYS A 149 1.10 -8.87 3.90
N LEU A 150 1.22 -7.64 3.42
CA LEU A 150 0.09 -6.94 2.82
C LEU A 150 -0.38 -7.73 1.58
N PHE A 151 -1.63 -8.19 1.63
CA PHE A 151 -2.26 -8.89 0.52
C PHE A 151 -2.89 -7.91 -0.46
N GLY A 152 -3.50 -6.84 0.04
CA GLY A 152 -4.08 -5.77 -0.74
C GLY A 152 -4.91 -4.82 0.11
N SER A 153 -5.52 -3.82 -0.53
CA SER A 153 -6.26 -2.75 0.14
C SER A 153 -7.66 -2.57 -0.46
N VAL A 154 -8.63 -2.27 0.38
CA VAL A 154 -9.99 -1.90 -0.04
C VAL A 154 -10.34 -0.54 0.56
N TYR A 155 -10.80 0.38 -0.28
CA TYR A 155 -11.25 1.70 0.16
C TYR A 155 -12.77 1.71 0.27
N VAL A 156 -13.27 2.13 1.42
CA VAL A 156 -14.71 2.19 1.70
C VAL A 156 -15.14 3.56 2.19
N LYS A 157 -16.38 3.90 1.92
CA LYS A 157 -17.01 5.10 2.46
C LYS A 157 -17.89 4.76 3.65
N VAL A 158 -17.67 5.44 4.78
CA VAL A 158 -18.59 5.46 5.93
C VAL A 158 -19.53 6.65 5.78
N HIS A 159 -20.81 6.38 5.60
CA HIS A 159 -21.84 7.37 5.35
C HIS A 159 -22.23 8.10 6.63
N LYS A 160 -22.64 9.36 6.51
CA LYS A 160 -23.29 10.08 7.63
C LYS A 160 -24.70 9.49 7.83
N LYS A 161 -25.12 9.36 9.09
CA LYS A 161 -26.53 9.12 9.42
C LYS A 161 -27.35 10.35 9.19
#